data_2049d266b39e1ecdf39d5e01b27eaed1
#
_entry.id   2049d266b39e1ecdf39d5e01b27eaed1
#
_cell.length_a   1.000
_cell.length_b   1.000
_cell.length_c   1.000
_cell.angle_alpha   90.00
_cell.angle_beta   90.00
_cell.angle_gamma   90.00
#
_symmetry.space_group_name_H-M   'P 1'
#
loop_
_entity.id
_entity.type
_entity.pdbx_description
1 polymer ?
#
loop_
_entity_poly.entity_id
_entity_poly.type
_entity_poly.pdbx_seq_one_letter_code
_entity_poly.pdbx_strand_id
1 'polypeptide(L)'
;METPIFEFTEVFSRPLGASSDVVAKETYSFEDRGGTSLTLRPEGTASVMRALISNGLTQSLPQKFFYAGPMFRYERPQKGRMRLFHQFGCEFIGSYNPLADAEIIGCAAMILSDLGVLDKCVLHLNSLGDTKSRDDYRHALITYLSDYKHLLSQDSKRRLDENPLRILDSKAVED
;
A
#
# COMPACT_ATOMS: atom_id res chain seq x y z
N MET A 1 15.30 7.16 8.29
CA MET A 1 15.88 7.29 6.93
C MET A 1 15.19 8.44 6.22
N GLU A 2 15.93 9.31 5.55
CA GLU A 2 15.36 10.32 4.67
C GLU A 2 15.49 9.85 3.22
N THR A 3 14.43 10.03 2.45
CA THR A 3 14.38 9.70 1.02
C THR A 3 13.92 10.93 0.23
N PRO A 4 14.26 11.03 -1.06
CA PRO A 4 13.80 12.15 -1.88
C PRO A 4 12.27 12.29 -1.91
N ILE A 5 11.80 13.54 -2.11
CA ILE A 5 10.36 13.82 -2.24
C ILE A 5 9.81 13.27 -3.56
N PHE A 6 10.65 13.16 -4.59
CA PHE A 6 10.32 12.54 -5.86
C PHE A 6 11.36 11.49 -6.24
N GLU A 7 10.95 10.51 -6.98
CA GLU A 7 11.75 9.38 -7.46
C GLU A 7 11.40 9.11 -8.93
N PHE A 8 12.16 8.26 -9.60
CA PHE A 8 11.74 7.70 -10.88
C PHE A 8 10.38 7.02 -10.73
N THR A 9 9.48 7.25 -11.66
CA THR A 9 8.12 6.72 -11.61
C THR A 9 8.08 5.20 -11.42
N GLU A 10 9.04 4.48 -11.99
CA GLU A 10 9.15 3.02 -11.86
C GLU A 10 9.39 2.53 -10.41
N VAL A 11 9.95 3.36 -9.53
CA VAL A 11 10.14 3.02 -8.11
C VAL A 11 8.80 2.72 -7.44
N PHE A 12 7.75 3.42 -7.85
CA PHE A 12 6.39 3.23 -7.31
C PHE A 12 5.56 2.26 -8.14
N SER A 13 5.67 2.29 -9.48
CA SER A 13 4.84 1.45 -10.34
C SER A 13 5.18 -0.03 -10.29
N ARG A 14 6.45 -0.40 -10.06
CA ARG A 14 6.87 -1.81 -9.97
C ARG A 14 6.29 -2.54 -8.75
N PRO A 15 6.46 -2.05 -7.51
CA PRO A 15 5.99 -2.77 -6.33
C PRO A 15 4.47 -2.67 -6.13
N LEU A 16 3.86 -1.54 -6.47
CA LEU A 16 2.42 -1.34 -6.29
C LEU A 16 1.59 -1.99 -7.41
N GLY A 17 2.24 -2.34 -8.54
CA GLY A 17 1.58 -2.84 -9.73
C GLY A 17 0.95 -1.71 -10.56
N ALA A 18 1.09 -1.80 -11.89
CA ALA A 18 0.54 -0.80 -12.80
C ALA A 18 -1.00 -0.66 -12.73
N SER A 19 -1.68 -1.69 -12.24
CA SER A 19 -3.13 -1.73 -12.07
C SER A 19 -3.62 -1.24 -10.71
N SER A 20 -2.70 -0.85 -9.78
CA SER A 20 -3.15 -0.28 -8.51
C SER A 20 -3.74 1.11 -8.73
N ASP A 21 -4.86 1.40 -8.06
CA ASP A 21 -5.50 2.72 -8.17
C ASP A 21 -4.56 3.85 -7.75
N VAL A 22 -3.68 3.61 -6.78
CA VAL A 22 -2.68 4.58 -6.32
C VAL A 22 -1.75 4.97 -7.46
N VAL A 23 -1.22 3.99 -8.22
CA VAL A 23 -0.32 4.26 -9.36
C VAL A 23 -1.08 4.82 -10.55
N ALA A 24 -2.25 4.26 -10.87
CA ALA A 24 -2.98 4.60 -12.08
C ALA A 24 -3.70 5.95 -12.02
N LYS A 25 -4.13 6.39 -10.82
CA LYS A 25 -5.05 7.55 -10.68
C LYS A 25 -4.64 8.57 -9.64
N GLU A 26 -3.80 8.19 -8.66
CA GLU A 26 -3.56 9.01 -7.48
C GLU A 26 -2.12 9.53 -7.36
N THR A 27 -1.27 9.30 -8.37
CA THR A 27 0.09 9.84 -8.37
C THR A 27 0.18 11.19 -9.04
N TYR A 28 1.11 12.02 -8.56
CA TYR A 28 1.56 13.22 -9.24
C TYR A 28 2.83 12.90 -10.02
N SER A 29 2.72 12.63 -11.30
CA SER A 29 3.85 12.32 -12.17
C SER A 29 4.07 13.45 -13.17
N PHE A 30 5.34 13.71 -13.50
CA PHE A 30 5.78 14.75 -14.42
C PHE A 30 7.09 14.34 -15.09
N GLU A 31 7.45 14.98 -16.17
CA GLU A 31 8.74 14.79 -16.82
C GLU A 31 9.72 15.89 -16.40
N ASP A 32 10.97 15.52 -16.18
CA ASP A 32 12.04 16.48 -16.03
C ASP A 32 12.45 17.06 -17.39
N ARG A 33 13.43 17.99 -17.39
CA ARG A 33 13.92 18.61 -18.64
C ARG A 33 14.61 17.62 -19.59
N GLY A 34 15.01 16.46 -19.11
CA GLY A 34 15.60 15.38 -19.89
C GLY A 34 14.59 14.38 -20.45
N GLY A 35 13.29 14.55 -20.16
CA GLY A 35 12.22 13.63 -20.54
C GLY A 35 12.11 12.41 -19.62
N THR A 36 12.72 12.45 -18.43
CA THR A 36 12.64 11.37 -17.46
C THR A 36 11.35 11.50 -16.64
N SER A 37 10.58 10.41 -16.55
CA SER A 37 9.35 10.41 -15.75
C SER A 37 9.66 10.30 -14.26
N LEU A 38 9.19 11.28 -13.51
CA LEU A 38 9.33 11.41 -12.07
C LEU A 38 7.96 11.44 -11.41
N THR A 39 7.89 10.96 -10.17
CA THR A 39 6.65 10.93 -9.38
C THR A 39 6.92 11.45 -7.97
N LEU A 40 6.07 12.36 -7.49
CA LEU A 40 6.06 12.73 -6.08
C LEU A 40 5.65 11.52 -5.25
N ARG A 41 6.40 11.22 -4.19
CA ARG A 41 6.19 10.01 -3.40
C ARG A 41 4.77 9.93 -2.81
N PRO A 42 3.97 8.91 -3.16
CA PRO A 42 2.63 8.71 -2.61
C PRO A 42 2.65 7.97 -1.26
N GLU A 43 3.80 7.36 -0.92
CA GLU A 43 4.06 6.60 0.29
C GLU A 43 5.60 6.48 0.51
N GLY A 44 6.05 5.95 1.63
CA GLY A 44 7.47 5.90 1.95
C GLY A 44 8.16 4.57 1.73
N THR A 45 7.42 3.45 1.75
CA THR A 45 7.99 2.10 1.71
C THR A 45 8.82 1.83 0.46
N ALA A 46 8.30 2.18 -0.73
CA ALA A 46 9.02 1.97 -1.99
C ALA A 46 10.34 2.76 -2.05
N SER A 47 10.34 4.02 -1.56
CA SER A 47 11.56 4.83 -1.48
C SER A 47 12.58 4.26 -0.49
N VAL A 48 12.13 3.72 0.66
CA VAL A 48 13.01 3.03 1.63
C VAL A 48 13.61 1.76 1.00
N MET A 49 12.79 0.96 0.30
CA MET A 49 13.27 -0.26 -0.40
C MET A 49 14.28 0.08 -1.50
N ARG A 50 14.01 1.11 -2.32
CA ARG A 50 14.97 1.59 -3.31
C ARG A 50 16.29 2.02 -2.64
N ALA A 51 16.22 2.78 -1.53
CA ALA A 51 17.41 3.24 -0.80
C ALA A 51 18.20 2.06 -0.19
N LEU A 52 17.51 1.06 0.38
CA LEU A 52 18.14 -0.16 0.91
C LEU A 52 18.94 -0.89 -0.18
N ILE A 53 18.33 -1.07 -1.37
CA ILE A 53 18.98 -1.74 -2.51
C ILE A 53 20.14 -0.90 -3.04
N SER A 54 19.91 0.38 -3.31
CA SER A 54 20.91 1.27 -3.91
C SER A 54 22.15 1.49 -3.04
N ASN A 55 22.01 1.36 -1.71
CA ASN A 55 23.14 1.50 -0.78
C ASN A 55 23.73 0.15 -0.34
N GLY A 56 23.34 -0.96 -0.96
CA GLY A 56 23.89 -2.30 -0.67
C GLY A 56 23.53 -2.82 0.73
N LEU A 57 22.52 -2.26 1.40
CA LEU A 57 22.16 -2.64 2.77
C LEU A 57 21.48 -4.02 2.84
N THR A 58 21.15 -4.62 1.71
CA THR A 58 20.65 -6.00 1.62
C THR A 58 21.65 -7.05 2.12
N GLN A 59 22.95 -6.69 2.22
CA GLN A 59 23.98 -7.59 2.73
C GLN A 59 23.97 -7.73 4.26
N SER A 60 23.26 -6.85 4.98
CA SER A 60 23.25 -6.79 6.45
C SER A 60 21.82 -6.85 7.02
N LEU A 61 20.98 -7.71 6.46
CA LEU A 61 19.63 -7.96 6.99
C LEU A 61 19.67 -8.78 8.29
N PRO A 62 18.70 -8.62 9.20
CA PRO A 62 17.54 -7.74 9.09
C PRO A 62 17.86 -6.26 9.36
N GLN A 63 17.10 -5.36 8.78
CA GLN A 63 17.22 -3.91 8.97
C GLN A 63 15.89 -3.32 9.47
N LYS A 64 16.00 -2.29 10.34
CA LYS A 64 14.86 -1.54 10.85
C LYS A 64 15.04 -0.08 10.50
N PHE A 65 14.04 0.50 9.85
CA PHE A 65 14.03 1.90 9.49
C PHE A 65 12.77 2.57 9.99
N PHE A 66 12.88 3.87 10.23
CA PHE A 66 11.72 4.73 10.29
C PHE A 66 11.92 5.92 9.34
N TYR A 67 10.83 6.47 8.90
CA TYR A 67 10.81 7.71 8.13
C TYR A 67 9.64 8.58 8.57
N ALA A 68 9.78 9.87 8.33
CA ALA A 68 8.71 10.84 8.52
C ALA A 68 8.80 11.91 7.44
N GLY A 69 7.68 12.37 6.93
CA GLY A 69 7.68 13.44 5.95
C GLY A 69 6.42 13.55 5.12
N PRO A 70 6.39 14.53 4.21
CA PRO A 70 5.25 14.76 3.34
C PRO A 70 5.12 13.68 2.27
N MET A 71 3.87 13.31 2.00
CA MET A 71 3.45 12.40 0.92
C MET A 71 2.40 13.09 0.08
N PHE A 72 2.24 12.64 -1.17
CA PHE A 72 1.42 13.32 -2.17
C PHE A 72 0.51 12.33 -2.89
N ARG A 73 -0.82 12.53 -2.79
CA ARG A 73 -1.81 11.72 -3.53
C ARG A 73 -2.84 12.60 -4.17
N TYR A 74 -3.15 12.36 -5.42
CA TYR A 74 -4.22 13.04 -6.16
C TYR A 74 -5.56 12.45 -5.77
N GLU A 75 -5.91 12.58 -4.49
CA GLU A 75 -7.20 12.13 -3.97
C GLU A 75 -8.27 13.24 -4.08
N ARG A 76 -9.53 12.81 -4.07
CA ARG A 76 -10.63 13.76 -3.90
C ARG A 76 -10.58 14.33 -2.48
N PRO A 77 -10.39 15.66 -2.32
CA PRO A 77 -10.30 16.27 -1.00
C PRO A 77 -11.59 16.05 -0.20
N GLN A 78 -11.43 15.55 1.02
CA GLN A 78 -12.52 15.40 1.99
C GLN A 78 -11.94 15.44 3.41
N LYS A 79 -12.83 15.44 4.43
CA LYS A 79 -12.38 15.45 5.83
C LYS A 79 -11.44 14.27 6.10
N GLY A 80 -10.21 14.56 6.55
CA GLY A 80 -9.18 13.56 6.84
C GLY A 80 -8.41 13.05 5.61
N ARG A 81 -8.71 13.52 4.38
CA ARG A 81 -7.96 13.20 3.17
C ARG A 81 -7.49 14.46 2.46
N MET A 82 -6.20 14.66 2.44
CA MET A 82 -5.54 15.80 1.79
C MET A 82 -4.61 15.29 0.70
N ARG A 83 -4.36 16.11 -0.31
CA ARG A 83 -3.43 15.80 -1.41
C ARG A 83 -1.97 15.86 -0.98
N LEU A 84 -1.67 16.64 0.05
CA LEU A 84 -0.41 16.62 0.79
C LEU A 84 -0.73 16.24 2.22
N PHE A 85 -0.09 15.20 2.74
CA PHE A 85 -0.22 14.74 4.11
C PHE A 85 1.15 14.31 4.65
N HIS A 86 1.28 14.22 5.95
CA HIS A 86 2.50 13.71 6.57
C HIS A 86 2.29 12.25 6.99
N GLN A 87 3.25 11.43 6.66
CA GLN A 87 3.29 10.03 7.05
C GLN A 87 4.52 9.78 7.92
N PHE A 88 4.30 9.06 9.01
CA PHE A 88 5.34 8.37 9.75
C PHE A 88 5.23 6.87 9.44
N GLY A 89 6.33 6.21 9.17
CA GLY A 89 6.35 4.78 8.89
C GLY A 89 7.55 4.09 9.50
N CYS A 90 7.36 2.82 9.87
CA CYS A 90 8.39 1.91 10.33
C CYS A 90 8.46 0.71 9.40
N GLU A 91 9.67 0.32 9.01
CA GLU A 91 9.93 -0.82 8.15
C GLU A 91 10.84 -1.80 8.89
N PHE A 92 10.43 -3.08 8.96
CA PHE A 92 11.27 -4.17 9.43
C PHE A 92 11.49 -5.13 8.26
N ILE A 93 12.69 -5.14 7.72
CA ILE A 93 13.00 -5.78 6.43
C ILE A 93 13.96 -6.95 6.65
N GLY A 94 13.67 -8.10 6.01
CA GLY A 94 14.56 -9.26 5.98
C GLY A 94 14.40 -10.22 7.15
N SER A 95 13.25 -10.24 7.83
CA SER A 95 12.90 -11.24 8.83
C SER A 95 11.64 -12.00 8.42
N TYR A 96 11.68 -13.32 8.54
CA TYR A 96 10.52 -14.22 8.41
C TYR A 96 9.94 -14.62 9.77
N ASN A 97 10.52 -14.11 10.86
CA ASN A 97 10.07 -14.45 12.20
C ASN A 97 8.79 -13.67 12.55
N PRO A 98 7.70 -14.33 12.97
CA PRO A 98 6.46 -13.65 13.39
C PRO A 98 6.65 -12.62 14.52
N LEU A 99 7.73 -12.72 15.29
CA LEU A 99 8.08 -11.70 16.28
C LEU A 99 8.38 -10.34 15.65
N ALA A 100 8.79 -10.29 14.37
CA ALA A 100 8.99 -9.02 13.65
C ALA A 100 7.66 -8.29 13.45
N ASP A 101 6.61 -9.03 13.11
CA ASP A 101 5.25 -8.46 12.96
C ASP A 101 4.73 -7.97 14.31
N ALA A 102 4.91 -8.78 15.37
CA ALA A 102 4.53 -8.39 16.72
C ALA A 102 5.27 -7.14 17.21
N GLU A 103 6.56 -7.00 16.87
CA GLU A 103 7.36 -5.83 17.22
C GLU A 103 6.83 -4.56 16.53
N ILE A 104 6.51 -4.63 15.24
CA ILE A 104 5.95 -3.48 14.49
C ILE A 104 4.57 -3.09 15.03
N ILE A 105 3.72 -4.07 15.32
CA ILE A 105 2.41 -3.82 15.94
C ILE A 105 2.58 -3.17 17.33
N GLY A 106 3.50 -3.69 18.15
CA GLY A 106 3.81 -3.14 19.46
C GLY A 106 4.35 -1.71 19.39
N CYS A 107 5.23 -1.43 18.42
CA CYS A 107 5.72 -0.07 18.14
C CYS A 107 4.57 0.90 17.80
N ALA A 108 3.67 0.48 16.91
CA ALA A 108 2.50 1.28 16.57
C ALA A 108 1.60 1.53 17.79
N ALA A 109 1.36 0.52 18.61
CA ALA A 109 0.56 0.66 19.83
C ALA A 109 1.21 1.64 20.85
N MET A 110 2.54 1.58 21.02
CA MET A 110 3.27 2.53 21.87
C MET A 110 3.12 3.97 21.37
N ILE A 111 3.28 4.21 20.06
CA ILE A 111 3.11 5.55 19.46
C ILE A 111 1.70 6.06 19.70
N LEU A 112 0.67 5.25 19.47
CA LEU A 112 -0.72 5.63 19.70
C LEU A 112 -1.02 5.89 21.17
N SER A 113 -0.37 5.15 22.08
CA SER A 113 -0.46 5.37 23.54
C SER A 113 0.14 6.70 23.93
N ASP A 114 1.35 7.01 23.44
CA ASP A 114 2.04 8.27 23.73
C ASP A 114 1.27 9.49 23.18
N LEU A 115 0.54 9.30 22.07
CA LEU A 115 -0.37 10.31 21.51
C LEU A 115 -1.72 10.40 22.25
N GLY A 116 -1.99 9.51 23.21
CA GLY A 116 -3.25 9.51 23.98
C GLY A 116 -4.48 9.10 23.16
N VAL A 117 -4.32 8.28 22.14
CA VAL A 117 -5.41 7.86 21.25
C VAL A 117 -5.58 6.34 21.14
N LEU A 118 -4.77 5.56 21.82
CA LEU A 118 -4.80 4.08 21.74
C LEU A 118 -6.17 3.50 22.15
N ASP A 119 -6.81 4.08 23.16
CA ASP A 119 -8.15 3.69 23.64
C ASP A 119 -9.27 3.85 22.60
N LYS A 120 -9.00 4.65 21.55
CA LYS A 120 -9.92 4.90 20.42
C LYS A 120 -9.61 4.05 19.19
N CYS A 121 -8.60 3.19 19.29
CA CYS A 121 -8.11 2.38 18.19
C CYS A 121 -8.51 0.91 18.38
N VAL A 122 -8.79 0.23 17.29
CA VAL A 122 -9.03 -1.22 17.26
C VAL A 122 -8.05 -1.85 16.30
N LEU A 123 -7.31 -2.85 16.76
CA LEU A 123 -6.41 -3.61 15.90
C LEU A 123 -7.21 -4.60 15.05
N HIS A 124 -7.13 -4.45 13.74
CA HIS A 124 -7.59 -5.45 12.78
C HIS A 124 -6.37 -6.17 12.22
N LEU A 125 -6.26 -7.48 12.51
CA LEU A 125 -5.16 -8.32 12.04
C LEU A 125 -5.65 -9.27 10.96
N ASN A 126 -4.92 -9.34 9.85
CA ASN A 126 -5.18 -10.28 8.77
C ASN A 126 -3.87 -10.75 8.15
N SER A 127 -3.92 -11.84 7.39
CA SER A 127 -2.80 -12.37 6.64
C SER A 127 -3.16 -12.47 5.16
N LEU A 128 -2.22 -12.14 4.29
CA LEU A 128 -2.38 -12.33 2.85
C LEU A 128 -2.23 -13.81 2.43
N GLY A 129 -1.69 -14.66 3.33
CA GLY A 129 -1.34 -16.03 3.00
C GLY A 129 -0.17 -16.16 2.02
N ASP A 130 0.17 -17.37 1.66
CA ASP A 130 1.14 -17.66 0.60
C ASP A 130 0.51 -17.50 -0.80
N THR A 131 1.32 -17.65 -1.86
CA THR A 131 0.86 -17.49 -3.24
C THR A 131 -0.26 -18.46 -3.57
N LYS A 132 -0.10 -19.73 -3.14
CA LYS A 132 -1.11 -20.78 -3.40
C LYS A 132 -2.44 -20.44 -2.72
N SER A 133 -2.42 -20.07 -1.44
CA SER A 133 -3.63 -19.70 -0.71
C SER A 133 -4.35 -18.50 -1.32
N ARG A 134 -3.60 -17.50 -1.83
CA ARG A 134 -4.18 -16.35 -2.54
C ARG A 134 -4.84 -16.75 -3.86
N ASP A 135 -4.19 -17.63 -4.63
CA ASP A 135 -4.73 -18.11 -5.89
C ASP A 135 -5.97 -18.98 -5.68
N ASP A 136 -5.94 -19.87 -4.70
CA ASP A 136 -7.08 -20.71 -4.33
C ASP A 136 -8.27 -19.83 -3.87
N TYR A 137 -8.02 -18.83 -3.05
CA TYR A 137 -9.04 -17.88 -2.60
C TYR A 137 -9.61 -17.06 -3.77
N ARG A 138 -8.75 -16.57 -4.66
CA ARG A 138 -9.18 -15.84 -5.85
C ARG A 138 -10.10 -16.71 -6.73
N HIS A 139 -9.73 -17.95 -6.97
CA HIS A 139 -10.55 -18.88 -7.76
C HIS A 139 -11.90 -19.15 -7.09
N ALA A 140 -11.90 -19.42 -5.78
CA ALA A 140 -13.13 -19.63 -5.02
C ALA A 140 -14.06 -18.41 -5.09
N LEU A 141 -13.49 -17.20 -4.97
CA LEU A 141 -14.24 -15.95 -5.04
C LEU A 141 -14.82 -15.72 -6.44
N ILE A 142 -14.03 -15.95 -7.50
CA ILE A 142 -14.53 -15.85 -8.89
C ILE A 142 -15.67 -16.84 -9.12
N THR A 143 -15.50 -18.09 -8.71
CA THR A 143 -16.53 -19.11 -8.85
C THR A 143 -17.82 -18.69 -8.15
N TYR A 144 -17.73 -18.28 -6.90
CA TYR A 144 -18.89 -17.82 -6.14
C TYR A 144 -19.58 -16.60 -6.77
N LEU A 145 -18.83 -15.57 -7.11
CA LEU A 145 -19.40 -14.33 -7.67
C LEU A 145 -19.91 -14.50 -9.11
N SER A 146 -19.44 -15.51 -9.86
CA SER A 146 -19.92 -15.78 -11.21
C SER A 146 -21.40 -16.19 -11.23
N ASP A 147 -21.87 -16.88 -10.21
CA ASP A 147 -23.29 -17.27 -10.07
C ASP A 147 -24.18 -16.03 -9.85
N TYR A 148 -23.60 -14.98 -9.26
CA TYR A 148 -24.28 -13.72 -8.95
C TYR A 148 -23.91 -12.58 -9.90
N LYS A 149 -23.21 -12.86 -11.00
CA LYS A 149 -22.74 -11.84 -11.96
C LYS A 149 -23.85 -10.91 -12.47
N HIS A 150 -25.08 -11.41 -12.55
CA HIS A 150 -26.24 -10.63 -13.00
C HIS A 150 -26.66 -9.55 -12.00
N LEU A 151 -26.32 -9.70 -10.72
CA LEU A 151 -26.62 -8.73 -9.64
C LEU A 151 -25.54 -7.67 -9.48
N LEU A 152 -24.30 -7.94 -9.95
CA LEU A 152 -23.18 -7.03 -9.79
C LEU A 152 -23.34 -5.76 -10.63
N SER A 153 -22.86 -4.64 -10.09
CA SER A 153 -22.70 -3.39 -10.84
C SER A 153 -21.79 -3.55 -12.06
N GLN A 154 -21.84 -2.63 -13.02
CA GLN A 154 -20.97 -2.68 -14.21
C GLN A 154 -19.48 -2.62 -13.84
N ASP A 155 -19.13 -1.84 -12.81
CA ASP A 155 -17.75 -1.75 -12.33
C ASP A 155 -17.29 -3.06 -11.68
N SER A 156 -18.15 -3.70 -10.88
CA SER A 156 -17.88 -4.98 -10.24
C SER A 156 -17.85 -6.14 -11.24
N LYS A 157 -18.61 -6.10 -12.32
CA LYS A 157 -18.48 -7.05 -13.44
C LYS A 157 -17.11 -6.98 -14.10
N ARG A 158 -16.57 -5.78 -14.31
CA ARG A 158 -15.21 -5.61 -14.83
C ARG A 158 -14.16 -6.10 -13.82
N ARG A 159 -14.33 -5.77 -12.54
CA ARG A 159 -13.44 -6.19 -11.46
C ARG A 159 -13.41 -7.70 -11.27
N LEU A 160 -14.48 -8.41 -11.57
CA LEU A 160 -14.53 -9.88 -11.49
C LEU A 160 -13.44 -10.54 -12.33
N ASP A 161 -13.17 -9.98 -13.51
CA ASP A 161 -12.14 -10.48 -14.42
C ASP A 161 -10.73 -9.96 -14.07
N GLU A 162 -10.62 -8.69 -13.65
CA GLU A 162 -9.34 -8.03 -13.41
C GLU A 162 -8.82 -8.25 -11.97
N ASN A 163 -9.65 -7.95 -10.98
CA ASN A 163 -9.30 -8.03 -9.56
C ASN A 163 -10.54 -8.28 -8.68
N PRO A 164 -10.99 -9.53 -8.52
CA PRO A 164 -12.23 -9.86 -7.83
C PRO A 164 -12.25 -9.46 -6.35
N LEU A 165 -11.07 -9.35 -5.70
CA LEU A 165 -10.98 -8.89 -4.31
C LEU A 165 -11.53 -7.46 -4.11
N ARG A 166 -11.47 -6.62 -5.16
CA ARG A 166 -12.00 -5.25 -5.13
C ARG A 166 -13.53 -5.19 -5.09
N ILE A 167 -14.21 -6.29 -5.40
CA ILE A 167 -15.67 -6.36 -5.29
C ILE A 167 -16.08 -6.36 -3.81
N LEU A 168 -15.29 -7.01 -2.94
CA LEU A 168 -15.55 -7.05 -1.50
C LEU A 168 -15.45 -5.68 -0.83
N ASP A 169 -14.71 -4.75 -1.45
CA ASP A 169 -14.57 -3.36 -0.97
C ASP A 169 -15.58 -2.41 -1.65
N SER A 170 -16.47 -2.94 -2.49
CA SER A 170 -17.47 -2.11 -3.17
C SER A 170 -18.39 -1.46 -2.15
N LYS A 171 -18.71 -0.20 -2.41
CA LYS A 171 -19.72 0.57 -1.67
C LYS A 171 -20.97 0.83 -2.51
N ALA A 172 -21.05 0.22 -3.70
CA ALA A 172 -22.22 0.29 -4.53
C ALA A 172 -23.37 -0.47 -3.83
N VAL A 173 -24.56 0.12 -3.82
CA VAL A 173 -25.73 -0.47 -3.17
C VAL A 173 -26.18 -1.75 -3.89
N GLU A 174 -25.73 -1.94 -5.12
CA GLU A 174 -26.06 -3.06 -6.00
C GLU A 174 -25.15 -4.28 -5.76
N ASP A 175 -23.98 -4.07 -5.13
CA ASP A 175 -22.98 -5.08 -4.80
C ASP A 175 -23.12 -5.46 -3.31
#